data_91cbf1bd3a0d3ba32503ebb37b746f4b
#
_entry.id   91cbf1bd3a0d3ba32503ebb37b746f4b
#
_cell.length_a   1.000
_cell.length_b   1.000
_cell.length_c   1.000
_cell.angle_alpha   90.00
_cell.angle_beta   90.00
_cell.angle_gamma   90.00
#
_symmetry.space_group_name_H-M   'P 1'
#
loop_
_entity.id
_entity.type
_entity.pdbx_description
1 polymer ?
#
loop_
_entity_poly.entity_id
_entity_poly.type
_entity_poly.pdbx_seq_one_letter_code
_entity_poly.pdbx_strand_id
1 'polypeptide(L)'
;MEEALKPVRWVGSSLKDLRSFPPEVRKEVGHALYAAQKGDTDPAAKPLKGFGGVSVMEIAAPFDGDTWRTVYTVRLKGVVYVLHAFQKKSKSGIATPKKEIDLILRRLADAEKDYKERTTQNEGPKKNR
;
A
#
# COMPACT_ATOMS: atom_id res chain seq x y z
N MET A 1 -5.12 15.34 -22.73
CA MET A 1 -4.36 15.79 -21.57
C MET A 1 -4.10 14.69 -20.60
N GLU A 2 -2.89 14.53 -20.18
CA GLU A 2 -2.54 13.48 -19.29
C GLU A 2 -2.77 13.87 -17.84
N GLU A 3 -3.20 12.91 -17.08
CA GLU A 3 -3.33 13.14 -15.66
C GLU A 3 -2.02 12.82 -14.99
N ALA A 4 -1.70 13.61 -14.00
CA ALA A 4 -0.52 13.34 -13.22
C ALA A 4 -0.75 12.07 -12.40
N LEU A 5 0.27 11.23 -12.33
CA LEU A 5 0.21 10.05 -11.49
C LEU A 5 0.34 10.47 -10.03
N LYS A 6 -0.42 9.80 -9.18
CA LYS A 6 -0.26 10.01 -7.74
C LYS A 6 1.10 9.50 -7.33
N PRO A 7 1.80 10.20 -6.45
CA PRO A 7 3.06 9.67 -5.94
C PRO A 7 2.82 8.46 -5.05
N VAL A 8 3.84 7.61 -4.97
CA VAL A 8 3.83 6.48 -4.05
C VAL A 8 4.77 6.80 -2.90
N ARG A 9 4.28 6.61 -1.68
CA ARG A 9 5.11 6.79 -0.49
C ARG A 9 5.15 5.49 0.28
N TRP A 10 6.28 5.23 0.90
CA TRP A 10 6.54 3.95 1.56
C TRP A 10 6.64 4.15 3.05
N VAL A 11 5.89 3.35 3.81
CA VAL A 11 5.87 3.45 5.26
C VAL A 11 6.75 2.38 5.85
N GLY A 12 7.56 2.75 6.83
CA GLY A 12 8.44 1.79 7.50
C GLY A 12 9.35 1.08 6.52
N SER A 13 9.46 -0.22 6.66
CA SER A 13 10.34 -1.02 5.84
C SER A 13 9.68 -1.54 4.55
N SER A 14 8.51 -1.01 4.19
CA SER A 14 7.74 -1.60 3.10
C SER A 14 8.51 -1.64 1.78
N LEU A 15 9.27 -0.61 1.45
CA LEU A 15 10.02 -0.61 0.20
C LEU A 15 11.17 -1.62 0.25
N LYS A 16 11.89 -1.64 1.35
CA LYS A 16 12.98 -2.59 1.51
C LYS A 16 12.45 -4.01 1.40
N ASP A 17 11.31 -4.26 2.03
CA ASP A 17 10.72 -5.59 1.99
C ASP A 17 10.27 -5.96 0.59
N LEU A 18 9.64 -5.02 -0.11
CA LEU A 18 9.22 -5.30 -1.48
C LEU A 18 10.42 -5.59 -2.38
N ARG A 19 11.52 -4.89 -2.18
CA ARG A 19 12.71 -5.10 -2.99
C ARG A 19 13.29 -6.49 -2.83
N SER A 20 12.97 -7.18 -1.74
CA SER A 20 13.45 -8.54 -1.52
C SER A 20 12.59 -9.59 -2.19
N PHE A 21 11.46 -9.20 -2.77
CA PHE A 21 10.57 -10.14 -3.45
C PHE A 21 11.22 -10.63 -4.75
N PRO A 22 10.82 -11.81 -5.24
CA PRO A 22 11.28 -12.28 -6.54
C PRO A 22 10.97 -11.27 -7.64
N PRO A 23 11.81 -11.18 -8.67
CA PRO A 23 11.58 -10.18 -9.72
C PRO A 23 10.21 -10.25 -10.36
N GLU A 24 9.70 -11.47 -10.59
CA GLU A 24 8.38 -11.63 -11.19
C GLU A 24 7.29 -11.03 -10.30
N VAL A 25 7.43 -11.23 -9.00
CA VAL A 25 6.47 -10.71 -8.04
C VAL A 25 6.57 -9.19 -7.97
N ARG A 26 7.78 -8.67 -7.95
CA ARG A 26 7.97 -7.22 -7.93
C ARG A 26 7.35 -6.56 -9.15
N LYS A 27 7.46 -7.21 -10.30
CA LYS A 27 6.87 -6.67 -11.51
C LYS A 27 5.36 -6.62 -11.41
N GLU A 28 4.77 -7.68 -10.89
CA GLU A 28 3.32 -7.73 -10.73
C GLU A 28 2.83 -6.68 -9.74
N VAL A 29 3.54 -6.54 -8.62
CA VAL A 29 3.18 -5.54 -7.63
C VAL A 29 3.32 -4.14 -8.20
N GLY A 30 4.41 -3.89 -8.93
CA GLY A 30 4.60 -2.60 -9.56
C GLY A 30 3.48 -2.24 -10.52
N HIS A 31 3.02 -3.23 -11.28
CA HIS A 31 1.91 -3.03 -12.18
C HIS A 31 0.63 -2.63 -11.42
N ALA A 32 0.36 -3.31 -10.32
CA ALA A 32 -0.82 -3.03 -9.53
C ALA A 32 -0.73 -1.66 -8.85
N LEU A 33 0.46 -1.28 -8.38
CA LEU A 33 0.63 0.03 -7.79
C LEU A 33 0.50 1.14 -8.83
N TYR A 34 0.96 0.89 -10.05
CA TYR A 34 0.80 1.85 -11.12
C TYR A 34 -0.68 2.09 -11.40
N ALA A 35 -1.48 1.02 -11.40
CA ALA A 35 -2.92 1.18 -11.57
C ALA A 35 -3.49 2.07 -10.47
N ALA A 36 -3.06 1.87 -9.24
CA ALA A 36 -3.52 2.69 -8.13
C ALA A 36 -3.12 4.16 -8.32
N GLN A 37 -1.93 4.40 -8.84
CA GLN A 37 -1.48 5.77 -9.10
C GLN A 37 -2.36 6.47 -10.12
N LYS A 38 -2.96 5.72 -11.02
CA LYS A 38 -3.87 6.29 -12.01
C LYS A 38 -5.30 6.40 -11.50
N GLY A 39 -5.56 5.94 -10.30
CA GLY A 39 -6.92 5.94 -9.78
C GLY A 39 -7.71 4.69 -10.09
N ASP A 40 -7.04 3.67 -10.62
CA ASP A 40 -7.67 2.40 -10.98
C ASP A 40 -7.36 1.34 -9.94
N THR A 41 -7.93 0.17 -10.13
CA THR A 41 -7.68 -0.96 -9.25
C THR A 41 -7.33 -2.17 -10.11
N ASP A 42 -6.14 -2.72 -9.87
CA ASP A 42 -5.70 -3.91 -10.57
C ASP A 42 -6.49 -5.12 -10.09
N PRO A 43 -6.79 -6.09 -10.98
CA PRO A 43 -7.51 -7.29 -10.54
C PRO A 43 -6.84 -8.04 -9.39
N ALA A 44 -5.52 -7.92 -9.24
CA ALA A 44 -4.81 -8.59 -8.14
C ALA A 44 -5.01 -7.91 -6.81
N ALA A 45 -5.60 -6.72 -6.79
CA ALA A 45 -5.79 -5.95 -5.56
C ALA A 45 -7.22 -6.11 -5.08
N LYS A 46 -7.35 -6.43 -3.80
CA LYS A 46 -8.66 -6.63 -3.18
C LYS A 46 -8.71 -5.88 -1.86
N PRO A 47 -9.90 -5.45 -1.45
CA PRO A 47 -10.00 -4.81 -0.13
C PRO A 47 -9.53 -5.74 0.97
N LEU A 48 -8.77 -5.21 1.90
CA LEU A 48 -8.30 -5.99 3.03
C LEU A 48 -9.37 -5.99 4.09
N LYS A 49 -9.72 -7.18 4.58
CA LYS A 49 -10.77 -7.31 5.58
C LYS A 49 -10.39 -6.60 6.86
N GLY A 50 -11.38 -6.00 7.48
CA GLY A 50 -11.17 -5.35 8.77
C GLY A 50 -10.87 -3.88 8.69
N PHE A 51 -10.86 -3.30 7.50
CA PHE A 51 -10.53 -1.88 7.32
C PHE A 51 -11.68 -1.07 6.74
N GLY A 52 -12.86 -1.64 6.72
CA GLY A 52 -14.05 -0.86 6.42
C GLY A 52 -14.18 -0.37 5.00
N GLY A 53 -13.94 -1.22 4.02
CA GLY A 53 -14.26 -0.84 2.66
C GLY A 53 -13.08 -1.00 1.72
N VAL A 54 -12.99 -0.12 0.74
CA VAL A 54 -12.05 -0.29 -0.36
C VAL A 54 -10.84 0.62 -0.27
N SER A 55 -10.63 1.24 0.88
CA SER A 55 -9.53 2.20 0.98
C SER A 55 -8.19 1.56 1.34
N VAL A 56 -8.20 0.38 1.95
CA VAL A 56 -6.98 -0.35 2.24
C VAL A 56 -7.03 -1.64 1.43
N MET A 57 -6.05 -1.81 0.57
CA MET A 57 -6.05 -2.86 -0.44
C MET A 57 -4.86 -3.78 -0.25
N GLU A 58 -5.06 -5.03 -0.61
CA GLU A 58 -4.00 -6.02 -0.57
C GLU A 58 -3.80 -6.60 -1.97
N ILE A 59 -2.58 -6.49 -2.46
CA ILE A 59 -2.18 -7.12 -3.72
C ILE A 59 -1.65 -8.50 -3.37
N ALA A 60 -2.27 -9.54 -3.93
CA ALA A 60 -1.83 -10.90 -3.68
C ALA A 60 -1.21 -11.45 -4.96
N ALA A 61 0.05 -11.83 -4.88
CA ALA A 61 0.80 -12.34 -6.02
C ALA A 61 1.32 -13.73 -5.70
N PRO A 62 0.66 -14.77 -6.22
CA PRO A 62 1.15 -16.13 -6.01
C PRO A 62 2.38 -16.39 -6.86
N PHE A 63 3.36 -17.06 -6.28
CA PHE A 63 4.58 -17.39 -7.00
C PHE A 63 5.30 -18.53 -6.29
N ASP A 64 5.56 -19.59 -7.03
CA ASP A 64 6.36 -20.70 -6.54
C ASP A 64 5.84 -21.28 -5.23
N GLY A 65 4.52 -21.45 -5.14
CA GLY A 65 3.90 -22.10 -3.98
C GLY A 65 3.59 -21.18 -2.82
N ASP A 66 4.07 -19.97 -2.84
CA ASP A 66 3.80 -19.00 -1.78
C ASP A 66 2.97 -17.86 -2.32
N THR A 67 2.44 -17.05 -1.41
CA THR A 67 1.73 -15.85 -1.79
C THR A 67 2.47 -14.65 -1.22
N TRP A 68 2.77 -13.71 -2.09
CA TRP A 68 3.48 -12.48 -1.72
C TRP A 68 2.45 -11.36 -1.68
N ARG A 69 2.39 -10.65 -0.57
CA ARG A 69 1.35 -9.68 -0.36
C ARG A 69 1.91 -8.30 -0.14
N THR A 70 1.23 -7.31 -0.71
CA THR A 70 1.61 -5.91 -0.55
C THR A 70 0.34 -5.15 -0.21
N VAL A 71 0.37 -4.39 0.88
CA VAL A 71 -0.80 -3.66 1.35
C VAL A 71 -0.57 -2.17 1.14
N TYR A 72 -1.55 -1.52 0.54
CA TYR A 72 -1.46 -0.08 0.31
C TYR A 72 -2.81 0.57 0.62
N THR A 73 -2.81 1.88 0.74
CA THR A 73 -4.05 2.60 0.95
C THR A 73 -4.15 3.76 -0.01
N VAL A 74 -5.37 4.01 -0.45
CA VAL A 74 -5.71 5.19 -1.25
C VAL A 74 -6.66 6.10 -0.48
N ARG A 75 -6.73 5.88 0.85
CA ARG A 75 -7.61 6.67 1.71
C ARG A 75 -7.22 8.15 1.72
N LEU A 76 -5.95 8.43 1.53
CA LEU A 76 -5.44 9.78 1.62
C LEU A 76 -5.35 10.37 0.21
N LYS A 77 -6.07 11.44 0.00
CA LYS A 77 -6.27 11.97 -1.33
C LYS A 77 -4.97 12.34 -2.03
N GLY A 78 -4.83 11.87 -3.26
CA GLY A 78 -3.73 12.29 -4.11
C GLY A 78 -2.43 11.55 -3.90
N VAL A 79 -2.42 10.48 -3.11
CA VAL A 79 -1.19 9.75 -2.84
C VAL A 79 -1.53 8.28 -2.59
N VAL A 80 -0.58 7.41 -2.92
CA VAL A 80 -0.69 5.98 -2.61
C VAL A 80 0.37 5.68 -1.55
N TYR A 81 -0.07 5.26 -0.39
CA TYR A 81 0.85 4.87 0.67
C TYR A 81 0.95 3.34 0.72
N VAL A 82 2.16 2.83 0.59
CA VAL A 82 2.39 1.40 0.75
C VAL A 82 2.73 1.14 2.21
N LEU A 83 1.94 0.29 2.84
CA LEU A 83 2.02 0.07 4.28
C LEU A 83 2.86 -1.13 4.66
N HIS A 84 2.82 -2.19 3.85
CA HIS A 84 3.47 -3.44 4.26
C HIS A 84 3.66 -4.33 3.06
N ALA A 85 4.73 -5.10 3.07
CA ALA A 85 5.00 -6.09 2.03
C ALA A 85 5.58 -7.31 2.73
N PHE A 86 4.97 -8.48 2.50
CA PHE A 86 5.40 -9.68 3.22
C PHE A 86 5.04 -10.91 2.44
N GLN A 87 5.75 -12.00 2.73
CA GLN A 87 5.49 -13.29 2.15
C GLN A 87 4.63 -14.08 3.10
N LYS A 88 3.56 -14.65 2.59
CA LYS A 88 2.71 -15.50 3.38
C LYS A 88 2.94 -16.94 2.96
N LYS A 89 3.44 -17.75 3.89
CA LYS A 89 3.60 -19.17 3.62
C LYS A 89 2.23 -19.78 3.50
N SER A 90 2.02 -20.54 2.45
CA SER A 90 0.68 -21.04 2.19
C SER A 90 0.47 -22.36 2.92
N LYS A 91 0.29 -22.28 4.19
CA LYS A 91 -0.01 -23.47 4.96
C LYS A 91 -1.49 -23.72 5.03
N SER A 92 -2.22 -22.71 5.40
CA SER A 92 -3.64 -22.88 5.58
C SER A 92 -4.25 -21.52 5.63
N GLY A 93 -5.49 -21.47 5.24
CA GLY A 93 -6.23 -20.24 5.32
C GLY A 93 -5.69 -19.20 4.41
N ILE A 94 -6.55 -18.28 4.03
CA ILE A 94 -6.22 -17.20 3.16
C ILE A 94 -6.18 -15.87 3.90
N ALA A 95 -6.56 -15.88 5.17
CA ALA A 95 -6.64 -14.65 5.94
C ALA A 95 -5.24 -14.15 6.28
N THR A 96 -5.08 -12.85 6.30
CA THR A 96 -3.84 -12.23 6.72
C THR A 96 -3.68 -12.43 8.23
N PRO A 97 -2.52 -12.91 8.68
CA PRO A 97 -2.32 -13.15 10.11
C PRO A 97 -2.48 -11.88 10.95
N LYS A 98 -2.91 -12.08 12.18
CA LYS A 98 -3.19 -10.96 13.07
C LYS A 98 -1.99 -10.06 13.29
N LYS A 99 -0.79 -10.62 13.40
CA LYS A 99 0.36 -9.78 13.65
C LYS A 99 0.66 -8.88 12.44
N GLU A 100 0.36 -9.36 11.24
CA GLU A 100 0.52 -8.52 10.07
C GLU A 100 -0.55 -7.43 10.06
N ILE A 101 -1.77 -7.78 10.44
CA ILE A 101 -2.85 -6.81 10.54
C ILE A 101 -2.50 -5.72 11.54
N ASP A 102 -1.94 -6.10 12.69
CA ASP A 102 -1.57 -5.12 13.72
C ASP A 102 -0.51 -4.16 13.20
N LEU A 103 0.46 -4.67 12.46
CA LEU A 103 1.49 -3.82 11.88
C LEU A 103 0.89 -2.89 10.83
N ILE A 104 -0.02 -3.41 10.01
CA ILE A 104 -0.67 -2.60 8.99
C ILE A 104 -1.47 -1.46 9.64
N LEU A 105 -2.19 -1.77 10.73
CA LEU A 105 -2.95 -0.74 11.43
C LEU A 105 -2.04 0.36 11.94
N ARG A 106 -0.90 -0.02 12.52
CA ARG A 106 0.04 0.97 13.03
C ARG A 106 0.60 1.81 11.90
N ARG A 107 0.92 1.18 10.78
CA ARG A 107 1.49 1.92 9.66
C ARG A 107 0.46 2.77 8.94
N LEU A 108 -0.80 2.37 8.99
CA LEU A 108 -1.85 3.24 8.46
C LEU A 108 -1.92 4.53 9.28
N ALA A 109 -1.82 4.42 10.61
CA ALA A 109 -1.80 5.61 11.44
C ALA A 109 -0.56 6.47 11.12
N ASP A 110 0.57 5.82 10.88
CA ASP A 110 1.79 6.55 10.51
C ASP A 110 1.59 7.28 9.18
N ALA A 111 0.95 6.64 8.23
CA ALA A 111 0.69 7.27 6.94
C ALA A 111 -0.21 8.48 7.09
N GLU A 112 -1.24 8.35 7.91
CA GLU A 112 -2.17 9.45 8.14
C GLU A 112 -1.46 10.63 8.78
N LYS A 113 -0.58 10.35 9.73
CA LYS A 113 0.19 11.40 10.37
C LYS A 113 1.13 12.08 9.38
N ASP A 114 1.83 11.27 8.58
CA ASP A 114 2.73 11.81 7.57
C ASP A 114 1.99 12.69 6.58
N TYR A 115 0.84 12.23 6.15
CA TYR A 115 0.03 12.96 5.19
C TYR A 115 -0.42 14.30 5.78
N LYS A 116 -0.87 14.27 7.01
CA LYS A 116 -1.35 15.48 7.66
C LYS A 116 -0.22 16.48 7.81
N GLU A 117 0.96 16.01 8.19
CA GLU A 117 2.10 16.90 8.35
C GLU A 117 2.52 17.53 7.03
N ARG A 118 2.48 16.73 5.96
CA ARG A 118 2.87 17.26 4.65
C ARG A 118 1.87 18.28 4.14
N THR A 119 0.58 18.01 4.31
CA THR A 119 -0.41 18.97 3.85
C THR A 119 -0.41 20.23 4.69
N THR A 120 -0.18 20.10 5.98
CA THR A 120 -0.09 21.27 6.84
C THR A 120 1.11 22.13 6.47
N GLN A 121 2.25 21.50 6.22
CA GLN A 121 3.43 22.24 5.81
C GLN A 121 3.22 22.98 4.50
N ASN A 122 2.53 22.33 3.57
CA ASN A 122 2.31 22.97 2.29
C ASN A 122 1.39 24.17 2.39
N GLU A 123 0.48 24.15 3.34
CA GLU A 123 -0.51 25.22 3.45
C GLU A 123 -0.15 26.25 4.47
N GLY A 124 0.47 25.83 5.56
CA GLY A 124 0.72 26.71 6.67
C GLY A 124 1.54 27.94 6.34
N PRO A 125 2.70 27.78 5.72
CA PRO A 125 3.52 28.95 5.43
C PRO A 125 2.83 29.97 4.55
N LYS A 126 2.03 29.50 3.64
CA LYS A 126 1.35 30.39 2.72
C LYS A 126 0.31 31.23 3.44
N LYS A 127 -0.31 30.67 4.43
CA LYS A 127 -1.34 31.37 5.15
C LYS A 127 -0.78 32.40 6.10
N ASN A 128 0.47 32.28 6.41
CA ASN A 128 1.09 33.18 7.35
C ASN A 128 1.58 34.46 6.73
N ARG A 129 1.35 34.59 5.46
CA ARG A 129 1.76 35.83 4.80
C ARG A 129 0.98 37.02 5.19
#